data_81c1a119fddb8d6813622a276ba86d17
#
_entry.id   81c1a119fddb8d6813622a276ba86d17
#
_cell.length_a   1.000
_cell.length_b   1.000
_cell.length_c   1.000
_cell.angle_alpha   90.00
_cell.angle_beta   90.00
_cell.angle_gamma   90.00
#
_symmetry.space_group_name_H-M   'P 1'
#
loop_
_entity.id
_entity.type
_entity.pdbx_description
1 polymer ?
#
loop_
_entity_poly.entity_id
_entity_poly.type
_entity_poly.pdbx_seq_one_letter_code
_entity_poly.pdbx_strand_id
1 'polypeptide(L)'
;MATIFWAGDSTVQYNDILTFPQTGIGQVMNLFLKPEVRVENHAKNGRSTKSFIDESRLTPIYDKITAGDFLFIQFGHNDEKKNDPQRYTDPYSDYMVNLEKFVNAARNKGAWPVFITPLERRCFIDEEHL
;
A
#
# COMPACT_ATOMS: atom_id res chain seq x y z
N MET A 1 12.90 -5.62 18.03
CA MET A 1 12.35 -4.37 17.48
C MET A 1 11.55 -4.66 16.23
N ALA A 2 10.29 -4.20 16.20
CA ALA A 2 9.45 -4.41 15.03
C ALA A 2 9.63 -3.30 14.01
N THR A 3 9.55 -3.64 12.74
CA THR A 3 9.52 -2.69 11.64
C THR A 3 8.16 -2.80 10.95
N ILE A 4 7.56 -1.67 10.64
CA ILE A 4 6.34 -1.59 9.84
C ILE A 4 6.74 -1.22 8.42
N PHE A 5 6.46 -2.13 7.49
CA PHE A 5 6.67 -1.89 6.06
C PHE A 5 5.33 -1.48 5.45
N TRP A 6 5.33 -0.41 4.67
CA TRP A 6 4.16 0.05 3.94
C TRP A 6 4.27 -0.30 2.46
N ALA A 7 3.25 -0.94 1.93
CA ALA A 7 3.02 -1.08 0.50
C ALA A 7 1.74 -0.32 0.17
N GLY A 8 1.79 0.56 -0.80
CA GLY A 8 0.64 1.40 -1.12
C GLY A 8 0.90 2.37 -2.26
N ASP A 9 -0.03 3.31 -2.42
CA ASP A 9 -0.04 4.31 -3.49
C ASP A 9 0.23 5.72 -2.94
N SER A 10 -0.27 6.73 -3.65
CA SER A 10 -0.07 8.14 -3.27
C SER A 10 -0.64 8.51 -1.90
N THR A 11 -1.65 7.77 -1.42
CA THR A 11 -2.25 8.05 -0.11
C THR A 11 -1.31 7.67 1.04
N VAL A 12 -0.29 6.88 0.77
CA VAL A 12 0.67 6.37 1.76
C VAL A 12 2.07 6.96 1.56
N GLN A 13 2.44 7.29 0.33
CA GLN A 13 3.80 7.65 -0.07
C GLN A 13 4.38 8.81 0.74
N TYR A 14 5.68 8.73 1.01
CA TYR A 14 6.45 9.86 1.54
C TYR A 14 6.56 10.93 0.44
N ASN A 15 6.16 12.15 0.79
CA ASN A 15 6.23 13.31 -0.12
C ASN A 15 7.27 14.30 0.37
N ASP A 16 8.08 14.79 -0.56
CA ASP A 16 9.10 15.79 -0.30
C ASP A 16 8.47 17.11 0.16
N ILE A 17 9.22 17.91 0.93
CA ILE A 17 8.76 19.21 1.41
C ILE A 17 8.39 20.15 0.25
N LEU A 18 9.00 19.95 -0.92
CA LEU A 18 8.68 20.75 -2.10
C LEU A 18 7.26 20.52 -2.62
N THR A 19 6.61 19.42 -2.20
CA THR A 19 5.23 19.11 -2.58
C THR A 19 4.25 19.43 -1.45
N PHE A 20 4.72 20.07 -0.38
CA PHE A 20 3.86 20.45 0.74
C PHE A 20 2.62 21.23 0.26
N PRO A 21 1.40 20.98 0.78
CA PRO A 21 1.11 20.18 1.97
C PRO A 21 0.78 18.71 1.70
N GLN A 22 1.09 18.18 0.53
CA GLN A 22 0.79 16.78 0.21
C GLN A 22 1.58 15.85 1.12
N THR A 23 0.87 14.99 1.84
CA THR A 23 1.44 14.07 2.83
C THR A 23 0.72 12.74 2.79
N GLY A 24 1.47 11.65 2.70
CA GLY A 24 0.91 10.31 2.78
C GLY A 24 0.77 9.83 4.22
N ILE A 25 -0.20 8.95 4.47
CA ILE A 25 -0.44 8.41 5.81
C ILE A 25 0.79 7.68 6.36
N GLY A 26 1.52 6.95 5.52
CA GLY A 26 2.72 6.24 5.93
C GLY A 26 3.87 7.18 6.29
N GLN A 27 3.85 8.39 5.77
CA GLN A 27 4.90 9.39 6.04
C GLN A 27 4.85 9.91 7.47
N VAL A 28 3.65 10.03 8.04
CA VAL A 28 3.46 10.63 9.37
C VAL A 28 3.22 9.61 10.46
N MET A 29 3.17 8.34 10.11
CA MET A 29 2.83 7.28 11.06
C MET A 29 3.80 7.21 12.24
N ASN A 30 5.07 7.48 12.00
CA ASN A 30 6.10 7.44 13.05
C ASN A 30 5.85 8.43 14.18
N LEU A 31 5.05 9.49 13.94
CA LEU A 31 4.68 10.45 14.97
C LEU A 31 3.78 9.86 16.05
N PHE A 32 3.13 8.73 15.75
CA PHE A 32 2.16 8.07 16.62
C PHE A 32 2.68 6.75 17.20
N LEU A 33 3.96 6.42 16.95
CA LEU A 33 4.56 5.17 17.37
C LEU A 33 5.65 5.41 18.41
N LYS A 34 5.97 4.35 19.16
CA LYS A 34 7.10 4.38 20.07
C LYS A 34 8.40 4.57 19.29
N PRO A 35 9.41 5.24 19.85
CA PRO A 35 10.67 5.52 19.14
C PRO A 35 11.42 4.28 18.62
N GLU A 36 11.26 3.13 19.28
CA GLU A 36 11.92 1.89 18.90
C GLU A 36 11.26 1.19 17.71
N VAL A 37 10.04 1.60 17.32
CA VAL A 37 9.36 1.05 16.15
C VAL A 37 9.80 1.78 14.89
N ARG A 38 10.30 1.05 13.92
CA ARG A 38 10.75 1.62 12.64
C ARG A 38 9.62 1.56 11.61
N VAL A 39 9.57 2.55 10.73
CA VAL A 39 8.64 2.57 9.59
C VAL A 39 9.45 2.66 8.31
N GLU A 40 9.22 1.72 7.41
CA GLU A 40 9.85 1.71 6.10
C GLU A 40 8.75 1.79 5.04
N ASN A 41 8.66 2.94 4.38
CA ASN A 41 7.57 3.26 3.45
C ASN A 41 7.99 3.01 2.01
N HIS A 42 7.48 1.94 1.41
CA HIS A 42 7.73 1.57 0.02
C HIS A 42 6.61 2.02 -0.93
N ALA A 43 5.62 2.75 -0.43
CA ALA A 43 4.51 3.23 -1.25
C ALA A 43 4.99 4.17 -2.34
N LYS A 44 4.32 4.14 -3.49
CA LYS A 44 4.67 4.95 -4.65
C LYS A 44 3.41 5.47 -5.34
N ASN A 45 3.43 6.75 -5.71
CA ASN A 45 2.34 7.39 -6.43
C ASN A 45 1.92 6.58 -7.65
N GLY A 46 0.62 6.49 -7.89
CA GLY A 46 0.05 5.90 -9.09
C GLY A 46 0.10 4.39 -9.15
N ARG A 47 0.57 3.69 -8.11
CA ARG A 47 0.66 2.23 -8.13
C ARG A 47 -0.64 1.58 -7.70
N SER A 48 -1.04 0.56 -8.46
CA SER A 48 -2.05 -0.41 -8.06
C SER A 48 -1.36 -1.64 -7.50
N THR A 49 -2.14 -2.61 -7.00
CA THR A 49 -1.56 -3.90 -6.60
C THR A 49 -0.79 -4.51 -7.76
N LYS A 50 -1.35 -4.44 -8.97
CA LYS A 50 -0.74 -4.98 -10.17
C LYS A 50 0.59 -4.29 -10.51
N SER A 51 0.59 -2.97 -10.65
CA SER A 51 1.79 -2.26 -11.06
C SER A 51 2.88 -2.31 -9.99
N PHE A 52 2.51 -2.31 -8.71
CA PHE A 52 3.46 -2.46 -7.62
C PHE A 52 4.20 -3.79 -7.70
N ILE A 53 3.46 -4.88 -7.94
CA ILE A 53 4.04 -6.22 -8.09
C ILE A 53 4.83 -6.33 -9.40
N ASP A 54 4.26 -5.86 -10.51
CA ASP A 54 4.89 -5.96 -11.85
C ASP A 54 6.22 -5.22 -11.92
N GLU A 55 6.37 -4.12 -11.17
CA GLU A 55 7.62 -3.35 -11.09
C GLU A 55 8.59 -3.91 -10.05
N SER A 56 8.31 -5.08 -9.49
CA SER A 56 9.13 -5.73 -8.45
C SER A 56 9.32 -4.89 -7.19
N ARG A 57 8.34 -4.06 -6.85
CA ARG A 57 8.41 -3.20 -5.65
C ARG A 57 8.14 -3.97 -4.36
N LEU A 58 7.50 -5.13 -4.45
CA LEU A 58 7.29 -6.01 -3.30
C LEU A 58 8.57 -6.76 -2.91
N THR A 59 9.45 -7.02 -3.87
CA THR A 59 10.68 -7.79 -3.64
C THR A 59 11.58 -7.19 -2.56
N PRO A 60 11.89 -5.88 -2.55
CA PRO A 60 12.72 -5.30 -1.48
C PRO A 60 12.10 -5.46 -0.09
N ILE A 61 10.76 -5.38 -0.01
CA ILE A 61 10.07 -5.61 1.26
C ILE A 61 10.26 -7.07 1.69
N TYR A 62 10.00 -8.01 0.78
CA TYR A 62 10.14 -9.43 1.06
C TYR A 62 11.55 -9.78 1.53
N ASP A 63 12.57 -9.18 0.92
CA ASP A 63 13.96 -9.47 1.27
C ASP A 63 14.33 -8.98 2.67
N LYS A 64 13.67 -7.93 3.15
CA LYS A 64 14.01 -7.28 4.44
C LYS A 64 13.10 -7.70 5.59
N ILE A 65 11.84 -8.01 5.31
CA ILE A 65 10.86 -8.29 6.35
C ILE A 65 11.18 -9.61 7.06
N THR A 66 11.05 -9.62 8.38
CA THR A 66 11.34 -10.78 9.20
C THR A 66 10.22 -11.06 10.19
N ALA A 67 10.36 -12.14 10.94
CA ALA A 67 9.38 -12.54 11.95
C ALA A 67 9.16 -11.42 12.97
N GLY A 68 7.89 -11.14 13.26
CA GLY A 68 7.50 -10.08 14.19
C GLY A 68 7.33 -8.71 13.58
N ASP A 69 7.70 -8.54 12.31
CA ASP A 69 7.44 -7.30 11.58
C ASP A 69 6.01 -7.24 11.08
N PHE A 70 5.62 -6.08 10.54
CA PHE A 70 4.29 -5.85 9.99
C PHE A 70 4.40 -5.38 8.56
N LEU A 71 3.51 -5.88 7.71
CA LEU A 71 3.33 -5.36 6.36
C LEU A 71 1.94 -4.71 6.28
N PHE A 72 1.91 -3.38 6.21
CA PHE A 72 0.68 -2.62 6.04
C PHE A 72 0.45 -2.40 4.55
N ILE A 73 -0.77 -2.71 4.09
CA ILE A 73 -1.11 -2.78 2.67
C ILE A 73 -2.33 -1.91 2.42
N GLN A 74 -2.19 -0.89 1.57
CA GLN A 74 -3.30 -0.01 1.20
C GLN A 74 -3.25 0.29 -0.30
N PHE A 75 -4.17 -0.31 -1.06
CA PHE A 75 -4.34 -0.10 -2.49
C PHE A 75 -5.83 -0.04 -2.84
N GLY A 76 -6.14 0.51 -3.99
CA GLY A 76 -7.50 0.51 -4.52
C GLY A 76 -7.74 1.58 -5.56
N HIS A 77 -7.28 2.82 -5.29
CA HIS A 77 -7.55 3.95 -6.19
C HIS A 77 -7.03 3.75 -7.60
N ASN A 78 -5.88 3.12 -7.77
CA ASN A 78 -5.29 2.87 -9.08
C ASN A 78 -5.76 1.54 -9.66
N ASP A 79 -6.11 0.57 -8.81
CA ASP A 79 -6.69 -0.70 -9.25
C ASP A 79 -8.03 -0.50 -9.94
N GLU A 80 -8.80 0.52 -9.59
CA GLU A 80 -10.11 0.80 -10.21
C GLU A 80 -10.03 1.56 -11.54
N LYS A 81 -8.86 1.89 -12.03
CA LYS A 81 -8.69 2.67 -13.26
C LYS A 81 -8.83 1.81 -14.50
N LYS A 82 -10.06 1.59 -14.94
CA LYS A 82 -10.40 0.70 -16.06
C LYS A 82 -9.72 1.08 -17.39
N ASN A 83 -9.38 2.34 -17.55
CA ASN A 83 -8.75 2.85 -18.77
C ASN A 83 -7.24 2.64 -18.82
N ASP A 84 -6.66 2.09 -17.75
CA ASP A 84 -5.22 1.87 -17.67
C ASP A 84 -4.93 0.40 -17.39
N PRO A 85 -4.62 -0.39 -18.43
CA PRO A 85 -4.41 -1.83 -18.29
C PRO A 85 -3.19 -2.20 -17.44
N GLN A 86 -2.25 -1.27 -17.24
CA GLN A 86 -1.09 -1.52 -16.40
C GLN A 86 -1.45 -1.44 -14.91
N ARG A 87 -2.55 -0.77 -14.58
CA ARG A 87 -3.00 -0.58 -13.19
C ARG A 87 -4.28 -1.31 -12.85
N TYR A 88 -5.16 -1.48 -13.81
CA TYR A 88 -6.49 -2.04 -13.56
C TYR A 88 -6.41 -3.49 -13.08
N THR A 89 -7.18 -3.80 -12.05
CA THR A 89 -7.45 -5.16 -11.60
C THR A 89 -8.95 -5.35 -11.43
N ASP A 90 -9.45 -6.55 -11.75
CA ASP A 90 -10.84 -6.90 -11.49
C ASP A 90 -11.01 -7.10 -9.97
N PRO A 91 -11.98 -6.42 -9.33
CA PRO A 91 -12.12 -6.48 -7.87
C PRO A 91 -12.47 -7.86 -7.33
N TYR A 92 -13.05 -8.73 -8.16
CA TYR A 92 -13.48 -10.07 -7.74
C TYR A 92 -12.50 -11.17 -8.13
N SER A 93 -11.42 -10.85 -8.81
CA SER A 93 -10.41 -11.83 -9.24
C SER A 93 -8.99 -11.32 -9.07
N ASP A 94 -8.50 -10.51 -10.01
CA ASP A 94 -7.10 -10.05 -10.04
C ASP A 94 -6.69 -9.30 -8.77
N TYR A 95 -7.56 -8.41 -8.28
CA TYR A 95 -7.29 -7.63 -7.08
C TYR A 95 -7.11 -8.54 -5.88
N MET A 96 -8.01 -9.51 -5.72
CA MET A 96 -7.95 -10.46 -4.59
C MET A 96 -6.70 -11.34 -4.68
N VAL A 97 -6.37 -11.82 -5.89
CA VAL A 97 -5.16 -12.63 -6.09
C VAL A 97 -3.90 -11.83 -5.76
N ASN A 98 -3.85 -10.56 -6.17
CA ASN A 98 -2.72 -9.70 -5.87
C ASN A 98 -2.60 -9.41 -4.37
N LEU A 99 -3.71 -9.12 -3.70
CA LEU A 99 -3.70 -8.94 -2.24
C LEU A 99 -3.19 -10.18 -1.53
N GLU A 100 -3.56 -11.37 -2.01
CA GLU A 100 -3.08 -12.62 -1.45
C GLU A 100 -1.56 -12.76 -1.57
N LYS A 101 -0.97 -12.25 -2.65
CA LYS A 101 0.49 -12.24 -2.82
C LYS A 101 1.18 -11.41 -1.74
N PHE A 102 0.61 -10.27 -1.36
CA PHE A 102 1.13 -9.45 -0.27
C PHE A 102 1.02 -10.19 1.07
N VAL A 103 -0.13 -10.82 1.32
CA VAL A 103 -0.36 -11.60 2.55
C VAL A 103 0.66 -12.74 2.66
N ASN A 104 0.86 -13.48 1.58
CA ASN A 104 1.79 -14.59 1.56
C ASN A 104 3.24 -14.14 1.73
N ALA A 105 3.60 -12.99 1.17
CA ALA A 105 4.93 -12.42 1.36
C ALA A 105 5.23 -12.17 2.84
N ALA A 106 4.26 -11.60 3.56
CA ALA A 106 4.41 -11.38 5.01
C ALA A 106 4.44 -12.70 5.78
N ARG A 107 3.46 -13.57 5.54
CA ARG A 107 3.31 -14.83 6.27
C ARG A 107 4.48 -15.78 6.09
N ASN A 108 5.05 -15.83 4.89
CA ASN A 108 6.21 -16.68 4.60
C ASN A 108 7.43 -16.30 5.42
N LYS A 109 7.48 -15.06 5.89
CA LYS A 109 8.57 -14.54 6.72
C LYS A 109 8.23 -14.48 8.20
N GLY A 110 7.03 -14.94 8.60
CA GLY A 110 6.58 -14.85 9.97
C GLY A 110 6.14 -13.46 10.41
N ALA A 111 5.87 -12.57 9.44
CA ALA A 111 5.40 -11.22 9.70
C ALA A 111 3.87 -11.15 9.64
N TRP A 112 3.32 -10.04 10.12
CA TRP A 112 1.87 -9.82 10.20
C TRP A 112 1.40 -8.95 9.04
N PRO A 113 0.53 -9.47 8.15
CA PRO A 113 -0.12 -8.63 7.14
C PRO A 113 -1.28 -7.85 7.77
N VAL A 114 -1.39 -6.57 7.44
CA VAL A 114 -2.47 -5.70 7.91
C VAL A 114 -3.02 -4.93 6.72
N PHE A 115 -4.30 -5.13 6.42
CA PHE A 115 -4.97 -4.39 5.35
C PHE A 115 -5.55 -3.10 5.89
N ILE A 116 -5.30 -2.03 5.16
CA ILE A 116 -5.92 -0.72 5.39
C ILE A 116 -6.83 -0.48 4.19
N THR A 117 -8.12 -0.26 4.44
CA THR A 117 -9.06 0.04 3.36
C THR A 117 -8.71 1.38 2.71
N PRO A 118 -8.79 1.48 1.37
CA PRO A 118 -8.54 2.76 0.71
C PRO A 118 -9.63 3.78 1.08
N LEU A 119 -9.23 5.06 1.06
CA LEU A 119 -10.17 6.16 1.28
C LEU A 119 -11.17 6.22 0.13
N GLU A 120 -12.41 6.58 0.43
CA GLU A 120 -13.39 6.84 -0.61
C GLU A 120 -12.98 8.08 -1.41
N ARG A 121 -13.06 7.97 -2.73
CA ARG A 121 -12.87 9.10 -3.62
C ARG A 121 -14.19 9.81 -3.80
N ARG A 122 -14.16 11.14 -3.93
CA ARG A 122 -15.35 11.93 -4.21
C ARG A 122 -15.67 11.85 -5.70
N CYS A 123 -15.83 10.63 -6.21
CA CYS A 123 -16.16 10.33 -7.58
C CYS A 123 -17.52 9.65 -7.58
N PHE A 124 -18.58 10.43 -7.80
CA PHE A 124 -19.95 9.94 -7.68
C PHE A 124 -20.39 9.25 -8.97
N ILE A 125 -21.11 8.13 -8.82
CA ILE A 125 -21.78 7.47 -9.93
C ILE A 125 -23.03 8.29 -10.31
N ASP A 126 -23.69 8.86 -9.30
CA ASP A 126 -24.81 9.78 -9.41
C ASP A 126 -24.80 10.72 -8.21
N GLU A 127 -25.89 11.49 -8.00
CA GLU A 127 -25.95 12.48 -6.90
C GLU A 127 -25.88 11.85 -5.51
N GLU A 128 -26.20 10.55 -5.38
CA GLU A 128 -26.34 9.89 -4.09
C GLU A 128 -25.28 8.80 -3.83
N HIS A 129 -24.56 8.33 -4.86
CA HIS A 129 -23.67 7.17 -4.76
C HIS A 129 -22.24 7.49 -5.22
N LEU A 130 -21.28 7.03 -4.43
CA LEU A 130 -19.85 7.08 -4.76
C LEU A 130 -19.42 5.92 -5.65
#